data_e26d72917152b39112334ea9d1fac4ee
#
_entry.id   e26d72917152b39112334ea9d1fac4ee
#
_cell.length_a   1.000
_cell.length_b   1.000
_cell.length_c   1.000
_cell.angle_alpha   90.00
_cell.angle_beta   90.00
_cell.angle_gamma   90.00
#
_symmetry.space_group_name_H-M   'P 1'
#
loop_
_entity.id
_entity.type
_entity.pdbx_description
1 polymer ?
#
loop_
_entity_poly.entity_id
_entity_poly.type
_entity_poly.pdbx_seq_one_letter_code
_entity_poly.pdbx_strand_id
1 'polypeptide(L)'
;AGIDFAFVRVASRDTKDGSIYRDNCADSHVQGAVSNDINVGLYFFSQALNETEAREEAQYVLDMIDQYGWNVTMPIIMDREAGANKRLTAGKLSKTKETAVCQAFADTITEAGYPAGVYASYAWIKNYINTDTLYDCSLWMARYNNTTTSNTKSGTPYADTAYDYEFWQYSSKGEEDAYTGVHHVNLWYKDTSKQTT
;
A
#
# COMPACT_ATOMS: atom_id res chain seq x y z
N ALA A 1 8.88 -14.78 -15.39
CA ALA A 1 8.78 -14.92 -13.92
C ALA A 1 7.32 -14.97 -13.42
N GLY A 2 6.31 -14.69 -14.24
CA GLY A 2 4.88 -14.79 -13.86
C GLY A 2 4.47 -13.71 -12.83
N ILE A 3 5.05 -12.53 -12.94
CA ILE A 3 4.64 -11.35 -12.14
C ILE A 3 3.56 -10.62 -12.93
N ASP A 4 2.36 -10.49 -12.34
CA ASP A 4 1.23 -9.85 -12.98
C ASP A 4 1.07 -8.38 -12.61
N PHE A 5 1.64 -7.96 -11.48
CA PHE A 5 1.53 -6.59 -10.97
C PHE A 5 2.69 -6.18 -10.06
N ALA A 6 2.87 -4.87 -9.94
CA ALA A 6 3.81 -4.25 -9.01
C ALA A 6 3.22 -2.99 -8.38
N PHE A 7 3.47 -2.80 -7.09
CA PHE A 7 3.29 -1.51 -6.43
C PHE A 7 4.62 -0.79 -6.32
N VAL A 8 4.70 0.41 -6.88
CA VAL A 8 5.92 1.23 -6.93
C VAL A 8 5.82 2.37 -5.92
N ARG A 9 6.85 2.52 -5.08
CA ARG A 9 6.93 3.67 -4.18
C ARG A 9 7.22 4.95 -4.97
N VAL A 10 6.35 5.94 -4.82
CA VAL A 10 6.51 7.24 -5.47
C VAL A 10 7.28 8.22 -4.59
N ALA A 11 6.90 8.27 -3.34
CA ALA A 11 7.42 9.23 -2.38
C ALA A 11 7.21 8.76 -0.94
N SER A 12 7.76 9.52 -0.01
CA SER A 12 7.62 9.29 1.42
C SER A 12 7.47 10.61 2.15
N ARG A 13 6.72 10.62 3.25
CA ARG A 13 6.83 11.67 4.25
C ARG A 13 7.88 11.27 5.28
N ASP A 14 8.80 12.16 5.58
CA ASP A 14 9.88 11.91 6.54
C ASP A 14 9.34 11.57 7.93
N THR A 15 9.97 10.58 8.54
CA THR A 15 9.53 10.02 9.83
C THR A 15 9.79 10.93 11.03
N LYS A 16 10.53 12.02 10.86
CA LYS A 16 10.91 12.96 11.92
C LYS A 16 10.31 14.34 11.71
N ASP A 17 10.67 15.00 10.60
CA ASP A 17 10.28 16.39 10.34
C ASP A 17 9.00 16.53 9.49
N GLY A 18 8.53 15.43 8.85
CA GLY A 18 7.31 15.41 8.06
C GLY A 18 7.43 16.03 6.67
N SER A 19 8.64 16.33 6.19
CA SER A 19 8.86 16.76 4.81
C SER A 19 8.57 15.64 3.82
N ILE A 20 8.07 16.00 2.64
CA ILE A 20 7.85 15.03 1.55
C ILE A 20 9.08 14.98 0.67
N TYR A 21 9.52 13.77 0.32
CA TYR A 21 10.59 13.54 -0.63
C TYR A 21 10.26 12.42 -1.61
N ARG A 22 10.68 12.62 -2.86
CA ARG A 22 10.45 11.67 -3.95
C ARG A 22 11.34 10.46 -3.83
N ASP A 23 10.86 9.30 -4.29
CA ASP A 23 11.71 8.16 -4.60
C ASP A 23 12.36 8.39 -5.98
N ASN A 24 13.68 8.47 -6.01
CA ASN A 24 14.42 8.77 -7.25
C ASN A 24 14.36 7.66 -8.30
N CYS A 25 13.96 6.44 -7.89
CA CYS A 25 13.82 5.30 -8.78
C CYS A 25 12.38 5.11 -9.28
N ALA A 26 11.41 5.91 -8.80
CA ALA A 26 9.99 5.73 -9.10
C ALA A 26 9.73 5.67 -10.62
N ASP A 27 10.23 6.65 -11.37
CA ASP A 27 10.00 6.70 -12.82
C ASP A 27 10.59 5.47 -13.54
N SER A 28 11.82 5.10 -13.24
CA SER A 28 12.44 3.92 -13.86
C SER A 28 11.72 2.62 -13.53
N HIS A 29 11.19 2.49 -12.30
CA HIS A 29 10.43 1.31 -11.89
C HIS A 29 9.07 1.25 -12.59
N VAL A 30 8.33 2.38 -12.68
CA VAL A 30 7.05 2.45 -13.39
C VAL A 30 7.24 2.12 -14.87
N GLN A 31 8.18 2.79 -15.55
CA GLN A 31 8.46 2.57 -16.97
C GLN A 31 8.93 1.13 -17.22
N GLY A 32 9.77 0.58 -16.34
CA GLY A 32 10.23 -0.80 -16.40
C GLY A 32 9.09 -1.81 -16.28
N ALA A 33 8.15 -1.60 -15.37
CA ALA A 33 6.98 -2.46 -15.22
C ALA A 33 6.05 -2.38 -16.43
N VAL A 34 5.70 -1.17 -16.87
CA VAL A 34 4.84 -0.95 -18.05
C VAL A 34 5.44 -1.58 -19.31
N SER A 35 6.74 -1.43 -19.55
CA SER A 35 7.41 -2.01 -20.72
C SER A 35 7.52 -3.54 -20.71
N ASN A 36 7.20 -4.17 -19.60
CA ASN A 36 7.12 -5.62 -19.45
C ASN A 36 5.68 -6.13 -19.24
N ASP A 37 4.67 -5.35 -19.60
CA ASP A 37 3.25 -5.69 -19.48
C ASP A 37 2.82 -6.03 -18.04
N ILE A 38 3.48 -5.45 -17.04
CA ILE A 38 3.15 -5.59 -15.62
C ILE A 38 2.19 -4.47 -15.21
N ASN A 39 1.06 -4.83 -14.59
CA ASN A 39 0.13 -3.85 -14.04
C ASN A 39 0.80 -3.03 -12.92
N VAL A 40 0.61 -1.70 -12.94
CA VAL A 40 1.28 -0.80 -12.01
C VAL A 40 0.28 -0.13 -11.09
N GLY A 41 0.47 -0.34 -9.80
CA GLY A 41 -0.05 0.50 -8.73
C GLY A 41 1.07 1.35 -8.13
N LEU A 42 0.67 2.39 -7.43
CA LEU A 42 1.62 3.28 -6.77
C LEU A 42 1.40 3.27 -5.26
N TYR A 43 2.44 3.57 -4.49
CA TYR A 43 2.23 3.84 -3.08
C TYR A 43 3.07 5.01 -2.56
N PHE A 44 2.50 5.67 -1.54
CA PHE A 44 3.14 6.72 -0.78
C PHE A 44 3.39 6.22 0.65
N PHE A 45 4.64 6.23 1.10
CA PHE A 45 4.99 5.91 2.49
C PHE A 45 4.58 7.06 3.40
N SER A 46 3.45 6.89 4.09
CA SER A 46 2.77 7.96 4.80
C SER A 46 3.13 8.02 6.28
N GLN A 47 3.39 9.25 6.74
CA GLN A 47 3.48 9.60 8.15
C GLN A 47 2.53 10.74 8.50
N ALA A 48 1.44 10.91 7.74
CA ALA A 48 0.42 11.92 7.99
C ALA A 48 -0.23 11.77 9.38
N LEU A 49 -0.44 12.87 10.07
CA LEU A 49 -1.07 12.94 11.40
C LEU A 49 -2.45 13.57 11.38
N ASN A 50 -2.88 14.06 10.23
CA ASN A 50 -4.18 14.68 10.01
C ASN A 50 -4.58 14.58 8.53
N GLU A 51 -5.84 14.90 8.24
CA GLU A 51 -6.44 14.81 6.91
C GLU A 51 -5.81 15.77 5.90
N THR A 52 -5.32 16.93 6.36
CA THR A 52 -4.63 17.89 5.48
C THR A 52 -3.34 17.31 4.94
N GLU A 53 -2.52 16.71 5.81
CA GLU A 53 -1.29 16.05 5.39
C GLU A 53 -1.56 14.85 4.49
N ALA A 54 -2.64 14.10 4.73
CA ALA A 54 -3.04 12.99 3.87
C ALA A 54 -3.42 13.45 2.45
N ARG A 55 -4.15 14.56 2.35
CA ARG A 55 -4.47 15.18 1.05
C ARG A 55 -3.22 15.70 0.33
N GLU A 56 -2.27 16.29 1.06
CA GLU A 56 -0.99 16.71 0.48
C GLU A 56 -0.22 15.52 -0.10
N GLU A 57 -0.19 14.39 0.61
CA GLU A 57 0.47 13.16 0.14
C GLU A 57 -0.20 12.61 -1.12
N ALA A 58 -1.54 12.56 -1.13
CA ALA A 58 -2.32 12.13 -2.30
C ALA A 58 -2.09 13.06 -3.51
N GLN A 59 -2.19 14.37 -3.29
CA GLN A 59 -1.95 15.35 -4.37
C GLN A 59 -0.53 15.23 -4.93
N TYR A 60 0.46 15.02 -4.07
CA TYR A 60 1.83 14.80 -4.52
C TYR A 60 1.96 13.61 -5.49
N VAL A 61 1.26 12.50 -5.22
CA VAL A 61 1.23 11.34 -6.13
C VAL A 61 0.58 11.71 -7.45
N LEU A 62 -0.55 12.41 -7.43
CA LEU A 62 -1.26 12.85 -8.64
C LEU A 62 -0.40 13.78 -9.49
N ASP A 63 0.28 14.76 -8.87
CA ASP A 63 1.20 15.66 -9.55
C ASP A 63 2.36 14.89 -10.22
N MET A 64 2.85 13.83 -9.59
CA MET A 64 3.89 12.97 -10.18
C MET A 64 3.35 12.16 -11.37
N ILE A 65 2.14 11.63 -11.30
CA ILE A 65 1.50 10.94 -12.43
C ILE A 65 1.39 11.89 -13.63
N ASP A 66 0.89 13.10 -13.42
CA ASP A 66 0.74 14.10 -14.46
C ASP A 66 2.10 14.53 -15.04
N GLN A 67 3.07 14.77 -14.17
CA GLN A 67 4.42 15.20 -14.57
C GLN A 67 5.15 14.19 -15.46
N TYR A 68 5.01 12.89 -15.15
CA TYR A 68 5.75 11.82 -15.83
C TYR A 68 4.90 11.06 -16.85
N GLY A 69 3.59 11.32 -16.91
CA GLY A 69 2.66 10.63 -17.81
C GLY A 69 2.56 9.13 -17.52
N TRP A 70 2.60 8.74 -16.26
CA TRP A 70 2.57 7.32 -15.88
C TRP A 70 1.25 6.65 -16.19
N ASN A 71 1.29 5.48 -16.80
CA ASN A 71 0.13 4.62 -16.99
C ASN A 71 -0.11 3.77 -15.74
N VAL A 72 -0.97 4.27 -14.85
CA VAL A 72 -1.35 3.61 -13.59
C VAL A 72 -2.61 2.79 -13.82
N THR A 73 -2.53 1.48 -13.63
CA THR A 73 -3.61 0.53 -13.93
C THR A 73 -4.20 -0.13 -12.69
N MET A 74 -3.63 0.15 -11.52
CA MET A 74 -4.01 -0.42 -10.23
C MET A 74 -4.16 0.68 -9.17
N PRO A 75 -4.64 0.35 -7.96
CA PRO A 75 -4.85 1.35 -6.92
C PRO A 75 -3.60 2.15 -6.55
N ILE A 76 -3.84 3.39 -6.10
CA ILE A 76 -2.87 4.25 -5.44
C ILE A 76 -3.03 4.09 -3.93
N ILE A 77 -1.98 3.66 -3.26
CA ILE A 77 -2.00 3.15 -1.90
C ILE A 77 -1.37 4.13 -0.92
N MET A 78 -2.07 4.42 0.17
CA MET A 78 -1.48 5.02 1.36
C MET A 78 -0.83 3.93 2.21
N ASP A 79 0.49 3.94 2.33
CA ASP A 79 1.24 2.96 3.13
C ASP A 79 1.39 3.46 4.57
N ARG A 80 0.71 2.78 5.51
CA ARG A 80 0.64 3.13 6.94
C ARG A 80 1.44 2.17 7.80
N GLU A 81 2.69 2.53 8.07
CA GLU A 81 3.60 1.71 8.87
C GLU A 81 4.04 2.38 10.16
N ALA A 82 3.70 1.74 11.28
CA ALA A 82 4.27 2.08 12.57
C ALA A 82 5.73 1.63 12.70
N GLY A 83 6.45 2.21 13.63
CA GLY A 83 7.82 1.81 13.98
C GLY A 83 8.39 2.69 15.10
N ALA A 84 9.43 2.18 15.77
CA ALA A 84 10.12 2.95 16.78
C ALA A 84 10.63 4.27 16.19
N ASN A 85 10.38 5.36 16.92
CA ASN A 85 10.79 6.72 16.54
C ASN A 85 10.15 7.27 15.24
N LYS A 86 9.16 6.60 14.66
CA LYS A 86 8.41 7.15 13.54
C LYS A 86 7.37 8.17 14.03
N ARG A 87 7.16 9.22 13.23
CA ARG A 87 6.22 10.32 13.48
C ARG A 87 4.80 9.79 13.72
N LEU A 88 4.34 8.85 12.91
CA LEU A 88 3.04 8.20 13.05
C LEU A 88 2.85 7.57 14.43
N THR A 89 3.85 6.84 14.93
CA THR A 89 3.78 6.22 16.26
C THR A 89 3.78 7.27 17.38
N ALA A 90 4.57 8.32 17.22
CA ALA A 90 4.64 9.41 18.20
C ALA A 90 3.34 10.22 18.26
N GLY A 91 2.63 10.35 17.14
CA GLY A 91 1.38 11.10 17.03
C GLY A 91 0.19 10.48 17.78
N LYS A 92 0.25 9.18 18.08
CA LYS A 92 -0.75 8.45 18.87
C LYS A 92 -2.20 8.71 18.41
N LEU A 93 -2.46 8.60 17.11
CA LEU A 93 -3.78 8.80 16.58
C LEU A 93 -4.78 7.79 17.17
N SER A 94 -5.99 8.25 17.51
CA SER A 94 -7.09 7.35 17.84
C SER A 94 -7.54 6.60 16.58
N LYS A 95 -8.22 5.46 16.75
CA LYS A 95 -8.75 4.67 15.62
C LYS A 95 -9.60 5.52 14.67
N THR A 96 -10.46 6.38 15.23
CA THR A 96 -11.30 7.30 14.42
C THR A 96 -10.46 8.28 13.61
N LYS A 97 -9.43 8.88 14.22
CA LYS A 97 -8.56 9.83 13.51
C LYS A 97 -7.69 9.15 12.46
N GLU A 98 -7.14 7.99 12.77
CA GLU A 98 -6.37 7.20 11.80
C GLU A 98 -7.21 6.84 10.59
N THR A 99 -8.45 6.39 10.80
CA THR A 99 -9.38 6.08 9.71
C THR A 99 -9.73 7.33 8.89
N ALA A 100 -9.95 8.48 9.53
CA ALA A 100 -10.23 9.73 8.82
C ALA A 100 -9.03 10.20 7.97
N VAL A 101 -7.81 10.00 8.45
CA VAL A 101 -6.58 10.27 7.68
C VAL A 101 -6.50 9.37 6.45
N CYS A 102 -6.76 8.07 6.61
CA CYS A 102 -6.79 7.13 5.49
C CYS A 102 -7.88 7.49 4.47
N GLN A 103 -9.08 7.84 4.94
CA GLN A 103 -10.19 8.22 4.07
C GLN A 103 -9.88 9.51 3.30
N ALA A 104 -9.27 10.52 3.92
CA ALA A 104 -8.92 11.77 3.24
C ALA A 104 -7.91 11.58 2.09
N PHE A 105 -6.99 10.64 2.22
CA PHE A 105 -6.12 10.23 1.12
C PHE A 105 -6.94 9.55 0.01
N ALA A 106 -7.76 8.56 0.39
CA ALA A 106 -8.58 7.80 -0.56
C ALA A 106 -9.54 8.69 -1.35
N ASP A 107 -10.23 9.62 -0.66
CA ASP A 107 -11.13 10.59 -1.30
C ASP A 107 -10.41 11.41 -2.37
N THR A 108 -9.23 11.96 -2.05
CA THR A 108 -8.44 12.76 -2.98
C THR A 108 -8.05 11.98 -4.24
N ILE A 109 -7.66 10.71 -4.07
CA ILE A 109 -7.28 9.83 -5.18
C ILE A 109 -8.50 9.46 -6.03
N THR A 110 -9.64 9.12 -5.39
CA THR A 110 -10.85 8.71 -6.10
C THR A 110 -11.53 9.88 -6.81
N GLU A 111 -11.50 11.08 -6.24
CA GLU A 111 -11.97 12.32 -6.89
C GLU A 111 -11.18 12.63 -8.17
N ALA A 112 -9.91 12.23 -8.24
CA ALA A 112 -9.09 12.34 -9.44
C ALA A 112 -9.31 11.21 -10.46
N GLY A 113 -10.19 10.24 -10.15
CA GLY A 113 -10.57 9.14 -11.06
C GLY A 113 -9.70 7.88 -10.95
N TYR A 114 -8.85 7.77 -9.92
CA TYR A 114 -8.05 6.57 -9.68
C TYR A 114 -8.63 5.72 -8.55
N PRO A 115 -8.52 4.39 -8.59
CA PRO A 115 -8.84 3.57 -7.44
C PRO A 115 -7.82 3.83 -6.31
N ALA A 116 -8.32 3.91 -5.09
CA ALA A 116 -7.51 4.16 -3.90
C ALA A 116 -7.40 2.93 -3.00
N GLY A 117 -6.40 2.90 -2.13
CA GLY A 117 -6.27 1.87 -1.12
C GLY A 117 -5.38 2.25 0.05
N VAL A 118 -5.41 1.42 1.08
CA VAL A 118 -4.55 1.52 2.26
C VAL A 118 -3.79 0.22 2.45
N TYR A 119 -2.47 0.35 2.61
CA TYR A 119 -1.62 -0.74 3.08
C TYR A 119 -1.31 -0.56 4.56
N ALA A 120 -1.44 -1.64 5.30
CA ALA A 120 -0.94 -1.74 6.67
C ALA A 120 -0.75 -3.20 7.10
N SER A 121 -0.01 -3.41 8.19
CA SER A 121 0.04 -4.71 8.83
C SER A 121 -1.32 -5.09 9.41
N TYR A 122 -1.61 -6.41 9.48
CA TYR A 122 -2.81 -6.92 10.15
C TYR A 122 -3.02 -6.33 11.55
N ALA A 123 -1.94 -6.22 12.33
CA ALA A 123 -2.02 -5.66 13.67
C ALA A 123 -2.41 -4.17 13.67
N TRP A 124 -1.93 -3.39 12.69
CA TRP A 124 -2.28 -1.98 12.55
C TRP A 124 -3.74 -1.82 12.12
N ILE A 125 -4.19 -2.58 11.12
CA ILE A 125 -5.59 -2.59 10.67
C ILE A 125 -6.51 -2.88 11.86
N LYS A 126 -6.28 -3.97 12.57
CA LYS A 126 -7.10 -4.38 13.71
C LYS A 126 -7.24 -3.31 14.78
N ASN A 127 -6.13 -2.67 15.13
CA ASN A 127 -6.08 -1.78 16.29
C ASN A 127 -6.38 -0.32 15.95
N TYR A 128 -6.10 0.13 14.73
CA TYR A 128 -6.09 1.55 14.40
C TYR A 128 -6.95 1.94 13.19
N ILE A 129 -7.43 1.01 12.37
CA ILE A 129 -8.27 1.33 11.22
C ILE A 129 -9.67 0.71 11.40
N ASN A 130 -10.72 1.52 11.28
CA ASN A 130 -12.09 1.04 11.21
C ASN A 130 -12.47 0.82 9.75
N THR A 131 -12.31 -0.42 9.28
CA THR A 131 -12.57 -0.79 7.88
C THR A 131 -14.04 -0.66 7.49
N ASP A 132 -14.97 -0.75 8.43
CA ASP A 132 -16.41 -0.59 8.17
C ASP A 132 -16.80 0.85 7.79
N THR A 133 -15.93 1.81 8.04
CA THR A 133 -16.13 3.23 7.72
C THR A 133 -15.11 3.76 6.72
N LEU A 134 -14.39 2.87 6.05
CA LEU A 134 -13.48 3.18 4.96
C LEU A 134 -14.20 2.85 3.65
N TYR A 135 -14.53 3.87 2.86
CA TYR A 135 -15.33 3.74 1.64
C TYR A 135 -14.47 3.86 0.39
N ASP A 136 -14.83 3.13 -0.66
CA ASP A 136 -14.17 3.17 -1.98
C ASP A 136 -12.64 3.03 -1.87
N CYS A 137 -12.20 2.14 -0.97
CA CYS A 137 -10.80 2.02 -0.59
C CYS A 137 -10.40 0.55 -0.49
N SER A 138 -9.54 0.11 -1.39
CA SER A 138 -8.96 -1.24 -1.36
C SER A 138 -8.08 -1.44 -0.13
N LEU A 139 -8.11 -2.63 0.44
CA LEU A 139 -7.23 -2.98 1.54
C LEU A 139 -6.09 -3.89 1.06
N TRP A 140 -4.86 -3.45 1.29
CA TRP A 140 -3.65 -4.24 1.09
C TRP A 140 -3.07 -4.60 2.45
N MET A 141 -3.28 -5.85 2.86
CA MET A 141 -2.90 -6.32 4.18
C MET A 141 -1.55 -7.04 4.18
N ALA A 142 -0.64 -6.64 5.08
CA ALA A 142 0.56 -7.42 5.37
C ALA A 142 0.32 -8.35 6.57
N ARG A 143 0.47 -9.65 6.32
CA ARG A 143 0.45 -10.68 7.35
C ARG A 143 1.33 -11.85 6.92
N TYR A 144 2.43 -12.04 7.61
CA TYR A 144 3.41 -13.05 7.26
C TYR A 144 3.14 -14.34 8.02
N ASN A 145 3.23 -15.48 7.33
CA ASN A 145 3.28 -16.78 7.97
C ASN A 145 4.65 -16.94 8.64
N ASN A 146 4.67 -17.37 9.90
CA ASN A 146 5.89 -17.66 10.65
C ASN A 146 6.64 -18.93 10.16
N THR A 147 6.25 -19.50 9.04
CA THR A 147 6.99 -20.59 8.42
C THR A 147 8.22 -19.99 7.74
N THR A 148 9.36 -20.34 8.24
CA THR A 148 10.71 -19.84 7.95
C THR A 148 11.21 -20.10 6.53
N THR A 149 10.41 -20.59 5.64
CA THR A 149 10.77 -20.85 4.26
C THR A 149 9.94 -19.96 3.34
N SER A 150 10.53 -18.86 3.02
CA SER A 150 10.54 -18.13 1.77
C SER A 150 9.37 -18.39 0.84
N ASN A 151 9.01 -18.60 -0.06
CA ASN A 151 8.29 -18.62 -1.32
C ASN A 151 7.08 -19.55 -1.41
N THR A 152 6.66 -20.21 -0.37
CA THR A 152 5.43 -21.00 -0.47
C THR A 152 4.23 -20.06 -0.47
N LYS A 153 3.74 -19.78 -1.67
CA LYS A 153 2.34 -19.41 -1.88
C LYS A 153 1.48 -20.42 -1.13
N SER A 154 1.26 -20.19 0.17
CA SER A 154 0.07 -20.74 0.78
C SER A 154 -1.06 -19.92 0.17
N GLY A 155 -1.61 -20.38 -0.93
CA GLY A 155 -2.64 -19.66 -1.68
C GLY A 155 -3.97 -19.56 -0.95
N THR A 156 -3.97 -19.86 0.34
CA THR A 156 -5.16 -19.77 1.20
C THR A 156 -5.05 -18.50 2.02
N PRO A 157 -5.95 -17.52 1.83
CA PRO A 157 -6.08 -16.38 2.71
C PRO A 157 -6.18 -16.85 4.16
N TYR A 158 -5.76 -16.01 5.11
CA TYR A 158 -6.00 -16.31 6.51
C TYR A 158 -7.50 -16.37 6.75
N ALA A 159 -8.04 -17.57 6.96
CA ALA A 159 -9.46 -17.81 7.23
C ALA A 159 -9.98 -17.13 8.53
N ASP A 160 -9.06 -16.63 9.36
CA ASP A 160 -9.38 -15.99 10.64
C ASP A 160 -9.42 -14.44 10.54
N THR A 161 -9.28 -13.86 9.35
CA THR A 161 -9.44 -12.42 9.22
C THR A 161 -10.91 -12.07 9.02
N ALA A 162 -11.37 -11.10 9.83
CA ALA A 162 -12.68 -10.49 9.66
C ALA A 162 -12.65 -9.33 8.64
N TYR A 163 -11.55 -9.20 7.88
CA TYR A 163 -11.34 -8.09 6.97
C TYR A 163 -11.44 -8.56 5.52
N ASP A 164 -12.15 -7.80 4.73
CA ASP A 164 -12.17 -7.92 3.29
C ASP A 164 -10.94 -7.19 2.73
N TYR A 165 -10.00 -7.91 2.11
CA TYR A 165 -8.78 -7.34 1.54
C TYR A 165 -8.58 -7.78 0.10
N GLU A 166 -8.18 -6.86 -0.75
CA GLU A 166 -7.93 -7.10 -2.17
C GLU A 166 -6.52 -7.61 -2.43
N PHE A 167 -5.55 -7.15 -1.62
CA PHE A 167 -4.15 -7.53 -1.75
C PHE A 167 -3.62 -8.10 -0.43
N TRP A 168 -2.84 -9.15 -0.53
CA TRP A 168 -2.18 -9.78 0.61
C TRP A 168 -0.67 -9.84 0.39
N GLN A 169 0.10 -9.10 1.21
CA GLN A 169 1.54 -9.28 1.31
C GLN A 169 1.82 -10.41 2.28
N TYR A 170 2.20 -11.58 1.73
CA TYR A 170 2.37 -12.79 2.51
C TYR A 170 3.80 -13.05 2.95
N SER A 171 4.79 -12.37 2.36
CA SER A 171 6.19 -12.46 2.75
C SER A 171 6.93 -11.16 2.43
N SER A 172 7.91 -10.84 3.28
CA SER A 172 8.92 -9.81 3.05
C SER A 172 10.29 -10.39 2.65
N LYS A 173 10.33 -11.70 2.32
CA LYS A 173 11.55 -12.47 2.03
C LYS A 173 11.35 -13.34 0.79
N GLY A 174 10.65 -12.82 -0.21
CA GLY A 174 10.52 -13.52 -1.49
C GLY A 174 11.87 -13.56 -2.21
N GLU A 175 12.14 -14.67 -2.88
CA GLU A 175 13.29 -14.86 -3.77
C GLU A 175 12.74 -15.19 -5.16
N GLU A 176 13.19 -14.46 -6.17
CA GLU A 176 12.85 -14.73 -7.58
C GLU A 176 14.15 -15.01 -8.34
N ASP A 177 14.14 -16.01 -9.21
CA ASP A 177 15.33 -16.55 -9.91
C ASP A 177 16.14 -15.52 -10.70
N ALA A 178 15.53 -14.40 -11.06
CA ALA A 178 16.16 -13.36 -11.89
C ALA A 178 16.61 -12.12 -11.11
N TYR A 179 16.45 -12.11 -9.79
CA TYR A 179 16.72 -10.93 -8.99
C TYR A 179 17.53 -11.26 -7.74
N THR A 180 18.64 -10.56 -7.56
CA THR A 180 19.48 -10.70 -6.37
C THR A 180 19.02 -9.75 -5.29
N GLY A 181 18.12 -10.21 -4.42
CA GLY A 181 17.63 -9.40 -3.30
C GLY A 181 16.39 -10.01 -2.66
N VAL A 182 16.01 -9.45 -1.53
CA VAL A 182 14.82 -9.85 -0.79
C VAL A 182 13.66 -8.96 -1.22
N HIS A 183 12.54 -9.56 -1.65
CA HIS A 183 11.37 -8.82 -2.10
C HIS A 183 10.18 -9.05 -1.20
N HIS A 184 9.28 -8.09 -1.22
CA HIS A 184 7.93 -8.26 -0.72
C HIS A 184 7.09 -8.91 -1.81
N VAL A 185 6.49 -10.06 -1.51
CA VAL A 185 5.66 -10.82 -2.43
C VAL A 185 4.21 -10.78 -2.02
N ASN A 186 3.34 -10.65 -3.02
CA ASN A 186 1.95 -10.32 -2.83
C ASN A 186 1.05 -11.23 -3.67
N LEU A 187 -0.19 -11.40 -3.20
CA LEU A 187 -1.30 -11.96 -3.97
C LEU A 187 -2.34 -10.86 -4.21
N TRP A 188 -2.93 -10.85 -5.40
CA TRP A 188 -4.04 -10.00 -5.79
C TRP A 188 -5.28 -10.85 -5.97
N TYR A 189 -6.33 -10.55 -5.21
CA TYR A 189 -7.63 -11.18 -5.30
C TYR A 189 -8.53 -10.31 -6.18
N LYS A 190 -8.67 -10.65 -7.44
CA LYS A 190 -9.53 -9.93 -8.41
C LYS A 190 -11.02 -10.04 -8.08
N ASP A 191 -11.38 -10.97 -7.18
CA ASP A 191 -12.75 -11.22 -6.75
C ASP A 191 -12.74 -11.51 -5.25
N THR A 192 -13.10 -10.51 -4.46
CA THR A 192 -13.11 -10.59 -2.99
C THR A 192 -14.13 -11.60 -2.45
N SER A 193 -15.13 -11.99 -3.24
CA SER A 193 -16.11 -13.02 -2.84
C SER A 193 -15.49 -14.40 -2.58
N LYS A 194 -14.24 -14.62 -3.01
CA LYS A 194 -13.51 -15.88 -2.83
C LYS A 194 -12.63 -15.94 -1.59
N GLN A 195 -12.62 -14.89 -0.79
CA GLN A 195 -11.79 -14.84 0.44
C GLN A 195 -12.42 -15.57 1.63
N THR A 196 -13.66 -16.02 1.51
CA THR A 196 -14.48 -16.60 2.60
C THR A 196 -14.70 -18.10 2.49
N THR A 197 -13.72 -18.87 2.03
CA THR A 197 -13.82 -20.35 2.09
C THR A 197 -12.65 -20.99 2.81
#